data_e7ad563dd77dc7cdd5dfdb522f7631d3
#
_entry.id   e7ad563dd77dc7cdd5dfdb522f7631d3
#
_cell.length_a   1.000
_cell.length_b   1.000
_cell.length_c   1.000
_cell.angle_alpha   90.00
_cell.angle_beta   90.00
_cell.angle_gamma   90.00
#
_symmetry.space_group_name_H-M   'P 1'
#
loop_
_entity.id
_entity.type
_entity.pdbx_description
1 polymer ?
#
loop_
_entity_poly.entity_id
_entity_poly.type
_entity_poly.pdbx_seq_one_letter_code
_entity_poly.pdbx_strand_id
1 'polypeptide(L)'
;MKKLLIILTAFLNAIMLSGCFKIATPEELLQVPELSSEKKSMIEAVENFRPQNTVTYPIFMKGDKSSSAMVIRDLDGDGSGEIISFYKKNSDDKVGVFILSKSDALWIKKADITFNFYEISKIHIEDLNNNGKKEIIVEAFDAHNFENPKLLSVIYYKDRAIKAVKEISYTAMQIYDINQDKQDELYLIKNQGKSDGYDLRIFQFENYDIKQTNAVSLRDISNPYDITIGNISENKKAMFIDYSADGGQENTQVYLYDNKHFKSLNEIETFREKHYVFNLPTADVNLDGIIEVGYKFKSPNYKVSVTSSDQDEVNGYFHIKDDYSLELISEQYESPLGFKFSIPKSFSGKYKINYKLDEGYISFKYIDSKGIEYPLVKLSYMRKYDYIKKKEKDDTMQLLIEGQEYVIVGNVLDNGSMLTGQDHVNYINMRSDVLILSNLVKENL
;
A
#
# COMPACT_ATOMS: atom_id res chain seq x y z
N MET A 1 64.30 -19.77 8.49
CA MET A 1 63.01 -20.02 7.85
C MET A 1 61.85 -19.23 8.51
N LYS A 2 61.63 -19.29 9.83
CA LYS A 2 60.52 -18.55 10.48
C LYS A 2 60.53 -17.02 10.27
N LYS A 3 61.68 -16.37 10.32
CA LYS A 3 61.82 -14.91 10.11
C LYS A 3 61.53 -14.49 8.65
N LEU A 4 61.87 -15.35 7.66
CA LEU A 4 61.54 -15.12 6.25
C LEU A 4 60.04 -15.23 5.96
N LEU A 5 59.38 -16.17 6.63
CA LEU A 5 57.93 -16.38 6.48
C LEU A 5 57.12 -15.20 7.09
N ILE A 6 57.58 -14.61 8.20
CA ILE A 6 56.93 -13.44 8.83
C ILE A 6 57.11 -12.20 7.95
N ILE A 7 58.26 -12.02 7.30
CA ILE A 7 58.47 -10.90 6.34
C ILE A 7 57.61 -11.07 5.11
N LEU A 8 57.46 -12.31 4.60
CA LEU A 8 56.64 -12.59 3.43
C LEU A 8 55.12 -12.36 3.70
N THR A 9 54.64 -12.76 4.90
CA THR A 9 53.26 -12.54 5.31
C THR A 9 52.98 -11.04 5.58
N ALA A 10 53.92 -10.28 6.12
CA ALA A 10 53.77 -8.84 6.31
C ALA A 10 53.76 -8.08 4.97
N PHE A 11 54.56 -8.52 4.00
CA PHE A 11 54.58 -7.95 2.65
C PHE A 11 53.29 -8.26 1.86
N LEU A 12 52.74 -9.47 2.02
CA LEU A 12 51.46 -9.86 1.42
C LEU A 12 50.28 -9.08 1.99
N ASN A 13 50.27 -8.82 3.30
CA ASN A 13 49.25 -7.96 3.94
C ASN A 13 49.38 -6.48 3.51
N ALA A 14 50.57 -5.97 3.29
CA ALA A 14 50.78 -4.61 2.81
C ALA A 14 50.26 -4.39 1.38
N ILE A 15 50.33 -5.45 0.51
CA ILE A 15 49.79 -5.41 -0.84
C ILE A 15 48.25 -5.46 -0.83
N MET A 16 47.64 -6.16 0.11
CA MET A 16 46.16 -6.20 0.27
C MET A 16 45.58 -4.88 0.78
N LEU A 17 46.37 -4.06 1.47
CA LEU A 17 45.96 -2.73 1.96
C LEU A 17 46.16 -1.61 0.94
N SER A 18 46.79 -1.84 -0.19
CA SER A 18 46.93 -0.87 -1.30
C SER A 18 45.76 -0.90 -2.29
N GLY A 19 44.54 -1.27 -1.81
CA GLY A 19 43.31 -1.04 -2.56
C GLY A 19 43.19 0.45 -2.85
N CYS A 20 43.24 0.82 -4.14
CA CYS A 20 43.05 2.18 -4.59
C CYS A 20 41.73 2.75 -4.05
N PHE A 21 41.78 3.48 -2.95
CA PHE A 21 40.75 4.46 -2.63
C PHE A 21 40.87 5.60 -3.65
N LYS A 22 40.18 5.49 -4.78
CA LYS A 22 39.85 6.69 -5.55
C LYS A 22 38.93 7.54 -4.68
N ILE A 23 39.50 8.51 -4.02
CA ILE A 23 38.70 9.60 -3.42
C ILE A 23 38.18 10.39 -4.61
N ALA A 24 36.90 10.26 -4.91
CA ALA A 24 36.25 11.05 -5.95
C ALA A 24 36.41 12.55 -5.58
N THR A 25 36.81 13.35 -6.53
CA THR A 25 36.86 14.81 -6.34
C THR A 25 35.44 15.37 -6.19
N PRO A 26 35.24 16.54 -5.54
CA PRO A 26 33.93 17.18 -5.47
C PRO A 26 33.27 17.35 -6.86
N GLU A 27 34.06 17.56 -7.90
CA GLU A 27 33.62 17.69 -9.28
C GLU A 27 33.16 16.34 -9.87
N GLU A 28 33.84 15.23 -9.53
CA GLU A 28 33.39 13.87 -9.91
C GLU A 28 32.11 13.46 -9.18
N LEU A 29 31.90 13.93 -7.93
CA LEU A 29 30.66 13.68 -7.16
C LEU A 29 29.48 14.52 -7.67
N LEU A 30 29.74 15.64 -8.34
CA LEU A 30 28.72 16.50 -8.95
C LEU A 30 28.38 16.11 -10.40
N GLN A 31 29.15 15.19 -11.01
CA GLN A 31 28.83 14.69 -12.34
C GLN A 31 27.60 13.79 -12.28
N VAL A 32 26.61 14.07 -13.14
CA VAL A 32 25.49 13.16 -13.35
C VAL A 32 26.06 11.79 -13.76
N PRO A 33 25.68 10.69 -13.08
CA PRO A 33 26.19 9.37 -13.41
C PRO A 33 25.99 9.06 -14.89
N GLU A 34 27.07 8.72 -15.61
CA GLU A 34 26.93 8.31 -17.00
C GLU A 34 26.07 7.05 -17.10
N LEU A 35 25.07 7.10 -17.97
CA LEU A 35 24.23 5.95 -18.28
C LEU A 35 25.12 4.84 -18.88
N SER A 36 24.90 3.61 -18.46
CA SER A 36 25.57 2.44 -19.08
C SER A 36 25.29 2.41 -20.60
N SER A 37 26.22 1.85 -21.36
CA SER A 37 26.04 1.68 -22.82
C SER A 37 24.75 0.94 -23.18
N GLU A 38 24.38 -0.03 -22.37
CA GLU A 38 23.13 -0.77 -22.50
C GLU A 38 21.90 0.14 -22.31
N LYS A 39 21.87 0.95 -21.26
CA LYS A 39 20.77 1.87 -21.00
C LYS A 39 20.67 2.97 -22.08
N LYS A 40 21.82 3.44 -22.62
CA LYS A 40 21.83 4.35 -23.77
C LYS A 40 21.18 3.68 -25.01
N SER A 41 21.56 2.43 -25.32
CA SER A 41 20.98 1.66 -26.44
C SER A 41 19.47 1.43 -26.29
N MET A 42 18.98 1.20 -25.07
CA MET A 42 17.53 1.06 -24.80
C MET A 42 16.78 2.38 -25.04
N ILE A 43 17.30 3.50 -24.56
CA ILE A 43 16.70 4.82 -24.78
C ILE A 43 16.67 5.16 -26.28
N GLU A 44 17.76 4.94 -26.98
CA GLU A 44 17.84 5.14 -28.45
C GLU A 44 16.85 4.25 -29.19
N ALA A 45 16.67 2.98 -28.78
CA ALA A 45 15.68 2.10 -29.34
C ALA A 45 14.26 2.61 -29.13
N VAL A 46 13.93 3.04 -27.91
CA VAL A 46 12.61 3.63 -27.61
C VAL A 46 12.33 4.83 -28.52
N GLU A 47 13.28 5.76 -28.67
CA GLU A 47 13.09 6.93 -29.53
C GLU A 47 12.96 6.58 -31.02
N ASN A 48 13.74 5.62 -31.51
CA ASN A 48 13.74 5.20 -32.90
C ASN A 48 12.47 4.43 -33.30
N PHE A 49 11.90 3.65 -32.39
CA PHE A 49 10.71 2.83 -32.65
C PHE A 49 9.40 3.49 -32.22
N ARG A 50 9.45 4.59 -31.48
CA ARG A 50 8.26 5.34 -31.10
C ARG A 50 7.49 5.79 -32.34
N PRO A 51 6.16 5.60 -32.40
CA PRO A 51 5.36 6.02 -33.55
C PRO A 51 5.46 7.52 -33.81
N GLN A 52 5.43 7.90 -35.08
CA GLN A 52 5.46 9.31 -35.47
C GLN A 52 4.24 10.07 -34.91
N ASN A 53 4.42 11.35 -34.63
CA ASN A 53 3.39 12.23 -34.04
C ASN A 53 2.85 11.72 -32.68
N THR A 54 3.75 11.15 -31.87
CA THR A 54 3.45 10.72 -30.51
C THR A 54 4.46 11.29 -29.53
N VAL A 55 4.08 11.33 -28.25
CA VAL A 55 4.96 11.63 -27.12
C VAL A 55 5.06 10.41 -26.21
N THR A 56 6.18 10.23 -25.54
CA THR A 56 6.34 9.19 -24.54
C THR A 56 5.38 9.43 -23.38
N TYR A 57 4.71 8.38 -22.92
CA TYR A 57 3.72 8.44 -21.85
C TYR A 57 4.23 7.68 -20.63
N PRO A 58 4.70 8.38 -19.58
CA PRO A 58 5.15 7.73 -18.35
C PRO A 58 3.99 7.07 -17.60
N ILE A 59 4.23 5.88 -17.06
CA ILE A 59 3.23 5.08 -16.36
C ILE A 59 3.72 4.68 -14.97
N PHE A 60 2.77 4.33 -14.11
CA PHE A 60 3.02 3.74 -12.81
C PHE A 60 2.85 2.22 -12.87
N MET A 61 3.82 1.48 -12.36
CA MET A 61 3.69 0.06 -12.07
C MET A 61 2.99 -0.13 -10.72
N LYS A 62 2.30 -1.25 -10.53
CA LYS A 62 1.76 -1.64 -9.22
C LYS A 62 2.91 -1.65 -8.19
N GLY A 63 2.74 -0.87 -7.12
CA GLY A 63 3.73 -0.76 -6.03
C GLY A 63 4.86 0.25 -6.24
N ASP A 64 5.02 0.83 -7.43
CA ASP A 64 6.04 1.85 -7.67
C ASP A 64 5.57 3.24 -7.20
N LYS A 65 6.50 3.99 -6.60
CA LYS A 65 6.25 5.38 -6.17
C LYS A 65 6.57 6.43 -7.25
N SER A 66 7.17 6.00 -8.37
CA SER A 66 7.56 6.88 -9.48
C SER A 66 7.10 6.30 -10.82
N SER A 67 6.72 7.19 -11.74
CA SER A 67 6.41 6.80 -13.12
C SER A 67 7.68 6.55 -13.94
N SER A 68 7.58 5.65 -14.91
CA SER A 68 8.67 5.35 -15.85
C SER A 68 8.19 5.44 -17.30
N ALA A 69 9.05 5.97 -18.18
CA ALA A 69 8.78 6.04 -19.61
C ALA A 69 8.95 4.68 -20.31
N MET A 70 9.71 3.77 -19.71
CA MET A 70 9.90 2.40 -20.19
C MET A 70 10.03 1.42 -19.04
N VAL A 71 9.52 0.22 -19.24
CA VAL A 71 9.62 -0.92 -18.32
C VAL A 71 10.34 -2.05 -19.03
N ILE A 72 11.21 -2.77 -18.33
CA ILE A 72 11.94 -3.91 -18.86
C ILE A 72 11.52 -5.14 -18.10
N ARG A 73 10.96 -6.12 -18.81
CA ARG A 73 10.52 -7.41 -18.24
C ARG A 73 10.69 -8.50 -19.28
N ASP A 74 11.11 -9.67 -18.85
CA ASP A 74 11.05 -10.90 -19.64
C ASP A 74 9.58 -11.33 -19.73
N LEU A 75 8.98 -11.14 -20.91
CA LEU A 75 7.55 -11.43 -21.16
C LEU A 75 7.33 -12.82 -21.74
N ASP A 76 8.29 -13.37 -22.47
CA ASP A 76 8.12 -14.65 -23.15
C ASP A 76 8.87 -15.82 -22.50
N GLY A 77 9.60 -15.53 -21.42
CA GLY A 77 10.30 -16.54 -20.61
C GLY A 77 11.62 -17.01 -21.23
N ASP A 78 12.20 -16.24 -22.16
CA ASP A 78 13.46 -16.60 -22.85
C ASP A 78 14.72 -16.16 -22.07
N GLY A 79 14.55 -15.43 -20.97
CA GLY A 79 15.60 -14.89 -20.11
C GLY A 79 16.11 -13.51 -20.55
N SER A 80 15.59 -12.94 -21.64
CA SER A 80 15.92 -11.60 -22.13
C SER A 80 14.75 -10.65 -21.83
N GLY A 81 15.06 -9.44 -21.36
CA GLY A 81 13.99 -8.47 -21.06
C GLY A 81 13.52 -7.73 -22.32
N GLU A 82 12.21 -7.71 -22.54
CA GLU A 82 11.56 -6.82 -23.50
C GLU A 82 11.46 -5.41 -22.94
N ILE A 83 11.57 -4.41 -23.83
CA ILE A 83 11.23 -3.01 -23.52
C ILE A 83 9.74 -2.80 -23.81
N ILE A 84 9.01 -2.38 -22.79
CA ILE A 84 7.60 -1.98 -22.86
C ILE A 84 7.59 -0.47 -22.74
N SER A 85 7.13 0.25 -23.74
CA SER A 85 7.05 1.72 -23.70
C SER A 85 5.67 2.20 -24.16
N PHE A 86 5.09 3.09 -23.38
CA PHE A 86 3.80 3.68 -23.68
C PHE A 86 3.96 5.04 -24.34
N TYR A 87 3.02 5.37 -25.19
CA TYR A 87 2.98 6.64 -25.90
C TYR A 87 1.58 7.23 -25.93
N LYS A 88 1.49 8.54 -26.13
CA LYS A 88 0.25 9.27 -26.38
C LYS A 88 0.29 9.90 -27.77
N LYS A 89 -0.80 9.75 -28.52
CA LYS A 89 -0.94 10.35 -29.85
C LYS A 89 -1.26 11.83 -29.74
N ASN A 90 -0.58 12.65 -30.55
CA ASN A 90 -0.85 14.08 -30.59
C ASN A 90 -2.16 14.43 -31.32
N SER A 91 -2.70 13.50 -32.13
CA SER A 91 -3.88 13.75 -32.97
C SER A 91 -5.21 13.62 -32.23
N ASP A 92 -5.33 12.64 -31.33
CA ASP A 92 -6.57 12.23 -30.68
C ASP A 92 -6.40 11.85 -29.21
N ASP A 93 -5.23 12.14 -28.64
CA ASP A 93 -4.85 11.85 -27.23
C ASP A 93 -4.95 10.39 -26.80
N LYS A 94 -5.19 9.46 -27.71
CA LYS A 94 -5.24 8.03 -27.41
C LYS A 94 -3.88 7.51 -26.98
N VAL A 95 -3.90 6.61 -26.01
CA VAL A 95 -2.71 5.94 -25.52
C VAL A 95 -2.44 4.67 -26.31
N GLY A 96 -1.17 4.36 -26.49
CA GLY A 96 -0.73 3.10 -27.10
C GLY A 96 0.52 2.57 -26.39
N VAL A 97 0.86 1.34 -26.72
CA VAL A 97 2.05 0.65 -26.24
C VAL A 97 2.79 0.03 -27.41
N PHE A 98 4.11 0.15 -27.42
CA PHE A 98 4.93 -0.68 -28.29
C PHE A 98 5.92 -1.49 -27.45
N ILE A 99 6.25 -2.66 -27.96
CA ILE A 99 7.10 -3.62 -27.28
C ILE A 99 8.25 -3.98 -28.20
N LEU A 100 9.48 -3.87 -27.65
CA LEU A 100 10.70 -4.21 -28.35
C LEU A 100 11.35 -5.41 -27.69
N SER A 101 11.85 -6.34 -28.49
CA SER A 101 12.66 -7.47 -28.05
C SER A 101 14.04 -7.39 -28.70
N LYS A 102 15.05 -7.96 -28.05
CA LYS A 102 16.41 -8.00 -28.56
C LYS A 102 16.62 -9.27 -29.38
N SER A 103 17.11 -9.11 -30.61
CA SER A 103 17.49 -10.23 -31.47
C SER A 103 18.88 -9.95 -32.04
N ASP A 104 19.85 -10.83 -31.79
CA ASP A 104 21.24 -10.70 -32.28
C ASP A 104 21.86 -9.31 -32.04
N ALA A 105 21.68 -8.76 -30.83
CA ALA A 105 22.11 -7.42 -30.40
C ALA A 105 21.33 -6.24 -31.02
N LEU A 106 20.34 -6.46 -31.84
CA LEU A 106 19.46 -5.41 -32.40
C LEU A 106 18.10 -5.43 -31.74
N TRP A 107 17.55 -4.23 -31.51
CA TRP A 107 16.17 -4.09 -31.05
C TRP A 107 15.20 -4.20 -32.22
N ILE A 108 14.17 -5.01 -32.07
CA ILE A 108 13.08 -5.20 -33.06
C ILE A 108 11.73 -4.95 -32.42
N LYS A 109 10.82 -4.29 -33.15
CA LYS A 109 9.46 -4.05 -32.67
C LYS A 109 8.61 -5.32 -32.81
N LYS A 110 8.11 -5.84 -31.69
CA LYS A 110 7.23 -7.02 -31.61
C LYS A 110 5.76 -6.65 -31.66
N ALA A 111 5.40 -5.50 -31.12
CA ALA A 111 4.02 -5.02 -31.11
C ALA A 111 3.96 -3.50 -31.14
N ASP A 112 2.84 -3.00 -31.62
CA ASP A 112 2.42 -1.61 -31.56
C ASP A 112 0.88 -1.61 -31.48
N ILE A 113 0.36 -1.34 -30.29
CA ILE A 113 -1.07 -1.46 -29.97
C ILE A 113 -1.58 -0.09 -29.54
N THR A 114 -2.61 0.41 -30.18
CA THR A 114 -3.34 1.62 -29.77
C THR A 114 -4.64 1.22 -29.10
N PHE A 115 -4.92 1.78 -27.94
CA PHE A 115 -6.14 1.55 -27.19
C PHE A 115 -7.23 2.55 -27.53
N ASN A 116 -8.46 2.31 -27.07
CA ASN A 116 -9.58 3.24 -27.20
C ASN A 116 -9.76 4.13 -25.96
N PHE A 117 -8.78 4.19 -25.08
CA PHE A 117 -8.79 5.06 -23.90
C PHE A 117 -7.66 6.10 -23.97
N TYR A 118 -7.77 7.13 -23.12
CA TYR A 118 -6.93 8.33 -23.15
C TYR A 118 -5.95 8.42 -21.99
N GLU A 119 -6.14 7.58 -20.96
CA GLU A 119 -5.33 7.62 -19.74
C GLU A 119 -5.18 6.23 -19.16
N ILE A 120 -3.93 5.88 -18.78
CA ILE A 120 -3.60 4.67 -18.04
C ILE A 120 -3.45 5.03 -16.58
N SER A 121 -4.15 4.35 -15.70
CA SER A 121 -4.03 4.51 -14.25
C SER A 121 -2.89 3.69 -13.68
N LYS A 122 -2.74 2.44 -14.16
CA LYS A 122 -1.76 1.48 -13.62
C LYS A 122 -1.52 0.35 -14.61
N ILE A 123 -0.37 -0.30 -14.50
CA ILE A 123 -0.11 -1.59 -15.15
C ILE A 123 0.38 -2.64 -14.15
N HIS A 124 0.08 -3.90 -14.47
CA HIS A 124 0.61 -5.09 -13.81
C HIS A 124 1.28 -5.96 -14.86
N ILE A 125 2.27 -6.75 -14.48
CA ILE A 125 2.94 -7.71 -15.37
C ILE A 125 3.05 -9.02 -14.61
N GLU A 126 2.15 -9.95 -14.91
CA GLU A 126 1.95 -11.20 -14.18
C GLU A 126 1.80 -12.36 -15.18
N ASP A 127 2.19 -13.56 -14.77
CA ASP A 127 1.92 -14.81 -15.51
C ASP A 127 0.57 -15.37 -15.04
N LEU A 128 -0.52 -14.88 -15.62
CA LEU A 128 -1.89 -15.15 -15.17
C LEU A 128 -2.28 -16.63 -15.21
N ASN A 129 -1.67 -17.42 -16.12
CA ASN A 129 -2.05 -18.81 -16.34
C ASN A 129 -0.91 -19.80 -16.06
N ASN A 130 0.17 -19.32 -15.43
CA ASN A 130 1.34 -20.10 -15.02
C ASN A 130 1.99 -20.90 -16.19
N ASN A 131 2.06 -20.28 -17.37
CA ASN A 131 2.66 -20.89 -18.56
C ASN A 131 4.12 -20.45 -18.83
N GLY A 132 4.70 -19.64 -17.95
CA GLY A 132 6.05 -19.07 -18.05
C GLY A 132 6.12 -17.81 -18.90
N LYS A 133 5.00 -17.31 -19.45
CA LYS A 133 4.91 -16.04 -20.16
C LYS A 133 4.07 -15.08 -19.37
N LYS A 134 4.46 -13.80 -19.41
CA LYS A 134 3.76 -12.77 -18.63
C LYS A 134 2.79 -11.99 -19.50
N GLU A 135 1.62 -11.77 -18.96
CA GLU A 135 0.63 -10.84 -19.49
C GLU A 135 0.87 -9.44 -18.92
N ILE A 136 0.56 -8.41 -19.73
CA ILE A 136 0.54 -7.03 -19.28
C ILE A 136 -0.92 -6.64 -19.10
N ILE A 137 -1.32 -6.40 -17.86
CA ILE A 137 -2.66 -5.97 -17.50
C ILE A 137 -2.64 -4.44 -17.42
N VAL A 138 -3.41 -3.78 -18.28
CA VAL A 138 -3.49 -2.32 -18.39
C VAL A 138 -4.82 -1.86 -17.80
N GLU A 139 -4.74 -1.10 -16.71
CA GLU A 139 -5.87 -0.41 -16.11
C GLU A 139 -5.92 1.03 -16.64
N ALA A 140 -7.09 1.44 -17.11
CA ALA A 140 -7.32 2.76 -17.68
C ALA A 140 -8.60 3.41 -17.14
N PHE A 141 -8.77 4.71 -17.39
CA PHE A 141 -10.01 5.42 -17.10
C PHE A 141 -10.87 5.58 -18.34
N ASP A 142 -12.18 5.39 -18.16
CA ASP A 142 -13.21 5.75 -19.14
C ASP A 142 -14.02 6.95 -18.62
N ALA A 143 -13.64 8.15 -19.06
CA ALA A 143 -14.32 9.39 -18.66
C ALA A 143 -15.79 9.48 -19.12
N HIS A 144 -16.25 8.57 -19.99
CA HIS A 144 -17.60 8.55 -20.53
C HIS A 144 -18.51 7.53 -19.86
N ASN A 145 -17.94 6.63 -19.03
CA ASN A 145 -18.68 5.59 -18.33
C ASN A 145 -18.65 5.82 -16.82
N PHE A 146 -19.56 6.64 -16.31
CA PHE A 146 -19.63 6.96 -14.87
C PHE A 146 -20.07 5.79 -14.01
N GLU A 147 -20.73 4.78 -14.57
CA GLU A 147 -21.17 3.59 -13.82
C GLU A 147 -20.02 2.59 -13.61
N ASN A 148 -19.16 2.47 -14.61
CA ASN A 148 -17.96 1.61 -14.57
C ASN A 148 -16.78 2.41 -15.14
N PRO A 149 -16.16 3.31 -14.33
CA PRO A 149 -15.25 4.33 -14.83
C PRO A 149 -13.85 3.80 -15.18
N LYS A 150 -13.60 2.52 -14.97
CA LYS A 150 -12.31 1.89 -15.25
C LYS A 150 -12.44 0.88 -16.37
N LEU A 151 -11.36 0.72 -17.14
CA LEU A 151 -11.22 -0.24 -18.23
C LEU A 151 -10.02 -1.14 -17.97
N LEU A 152 -10.16 -2.40 -18.27
CA LEU A 152 -9.11 -3.41 -18.25
C LEU A 152 -8.83 -3.87 -19.66
N SER A 153 -7.55 -3.94 -20.05
CA SER A 153 -7.10 -4.63 -21.25
C SER A 153 -5.92 -5.53 -20.88
N VAL A 154 -5.85 -6.74 -21.45
CA VAL A 154 -4.74 -7.68 -21.24
C VAL A 154 -3.99 -7.89 -22.54
N ILE A 155 -2.68 -7.67 -22.50
CA ILE A 155 -1.75 -7.87 -23.62
C ILE A 155 -1.00 -9.18 -23.36
N TYR A 156 -0.90 -10.03 -24.36
CA TYR A 156 -0.35 -11.38 -24.23
C TYR A 156 0.41 -11.83 -25.47
N TYR A 157 1.26 -12.85 -25.32
CA TYR A 157 2.00 -13.51 -26.39
C TYR A 157 1.17 -14.66 -27.00
N LYS A 158 0.98 -14.63 -28.34
CA LYS A 158 0.38 -15.71 -29.12
C LYS A 158 1.07 -15.84 -30.47
N ASP A 159 1.49 -17.06 -30.85
CA ASP A 159 2.05 -17.38 -32.17
C ASP A 159 3.21 -16.43 -32.58
N ARG A 160 4.13 -16.15 -31.66
CA ARG A 160 5.25 -15.21 -31.81
C ARG A 160 4.85 -13.75 -32.04
N ALA A 161 3.58 -13.42 -31.86
CA ALA A 161 3.05 -12.05 -31.91
C ALA A 161 2.46 -11.66 -30.57
N ILE A 162 2.45 -10.35 -30.30
CA ILE A 162 1.81 -9.78 -29.11
C ILE A 162 0.47 -9.23 -29.54
N LYS A 163 -0.57 -9.53 -28.78
CA LYS A 163 -1.97 -9.15 -29.01
C LYS A 163 -2.60 -8.61 -27.74
N ALA A 164 -3.74 -7.94 -27.87
CA ALA A 164 -4.56 -7.52 -26.72
C ALA A 164 -5.96 -8.12 -26.81
N VAL A 165 -6.54 -8.44 -25.64
CA VAL A 165 -7.96 -8.77 -25.54
C VAL A 165 -8.79 -7.50 -25.49
N LYS A 166 -10.11 -7.68 -25.71
CA LYS A 166 -11.09 -6.58 -25.65
C LYS A 166 -11.12 -5.95 -24.25
N GLU A 167 -11.37 -4.65 -24.25
CA GLU A 167 -11.54 -3.87 -23.02
C GLU A 167 -12.77 -4.31 -22.22
N ILE A 168 -12.62 -4.42 -20.90
CA ILE A 168 -13.68 -4.78 -19.96
C ILE A 168 -13.83 -3.64 -18.95
N SER A 169 -15.04 -3.08 -18.86
CA SER A 169 -15.35 -2.02 -17.89
C SER A 169 -15.62 -2.57 -16.49
N TYR A 170 -15.20 -1.84 -15.44
CA TYR A 170 -15.34 -2.23 -14.04
C TYR A 170 -15.27 -1.01 -13.10
N THR A 171 -15.57 -1.21 -11.82
CA THR A 171 -15.43 -0.20 -10.74
C THR A 171 -14.22 -0.47 -9.85
N ALA A 172 -14.01 -1.70 -9.43
CA ALA A 172 -12.88 -2.15 -8.63
C ALA A 172 -12.35 -3.49 -9.13
N MET A 173 -11.05 -3.75 -8.96
CA MET A 173 -10.37 -4.94 -9.46
C MET A 173 -9.31 -5.44 -8.48
N GLN A 174 -9.17 -6.76 -8.41
CA GLN A 174 -8.04 -7.45 -7.78
C GLN A 174 -7.58 -8.63 -8.64
N ILE A 175 -6.29 -8.90 -8.66
CA ILE A 175 -5.67 -10.09 -9.25
C ILE A 175 -5.16 -10.95 -8.10
N TYR A 176 -5.60 -12.19 -8.02
CA TYR A 176 -5.22 -13.09 -6.93
C TYR A 176 -5.55 -14.56 -7.23
N ASP A 177 -4.69 -15.49 -6.84
CA ASP A 177 -4.94 -16.94 -6.83
C ASP A 177 -5.55 -17.36 -5.49
N ILE A 178 -6.89 -17.29 -5.38
CA ILE A 178 -7.55 -17.64 -4.12
C ILE A 178 -7.64 -19.16 -3.92
N ASN A 179 -7.73 -19.90 -5.01
CA ASN A 179 -7.93 -21.35 -5.00
C ASN A 179 -6.61 -22.13 -4.93
N GLN A 180 -5.47 -21.45 -5.04
CA GLN A 180 -4.10 -21.99 -5.00
C GLN A 180 -3.79 -23.00 -6.12
N ASP A 181 -4.40 -22.82 -7.29
CA ASP A 181 -4.12 -23.64 -8.47
C ASP A 181 -2.92 -23.12 -9.30
N LYS A 182 -2.30 -22.03 -8.84
CA LYS A 182 -1.19 -21.29 -9.46
C LYS A 182 -1.56 -20.50 -10.71
N GLN A 183 -2.84 -20.27 -10.92
CA GLN A 183 -3.35 -19.35 -11.92
C GLN A 183 -4.04 -18.20 -11.21
N ASP A 184 -3.75 -16.99 -11.64
CA ASP A 184 -4.37 -15.81 -11.07
C ASP A 184 -5.75 -15.56 -11.68
N GLU A 185 -6.76 -15.37 -10.85
CA GLU A 185 -8.05 -14.87 -11.26
C GLU A 185 -8.09 -13.35 -11.27
N LEU A 186 -8.90 -12.81 -12.19
CA LEU A 186 -9.26 -11.40 -12.23
C LEU A 186 -10.64 -11.21 -11.58
N TYR A 187 -10.66 -10.51 -10.46
CA TYR A 187 -11.89 -10.18 -9.71
C TYR A 187 -12.33 -8.78 -10.08
N LEU A 188 -13.42 -8.62 -10.80
CA LEU A 188 -13.93 -7.33 -11.28
C LEU A 188 -15.30 -7.06 -10.68
N ILE A 189 -15.46 -5.96 -9.95
CA ILE A 189 -16.78 -5.46 -9.56
C ILE A 189 -17.33 -4.60 -10.70
N LYS A 190 -18.58 -4.89 -11.06
CA LYS A 190 -19.31 -4.15 -12.10
C LYS A 190 -20.63 -3.63 -11.57
N ASN A 191 -20.94 -2.39 -11.90
CA ASN A 191 -22.26 -1.83 -11.75
C ASN A 191 -23.18 -2.39 -12.86
N GLN A 192 -24.35 -2.88 -12.47
CA GLN A 192 -25.33 -3.48 -13.40
C GLN A 192 -26.40 -2.47 -13.89
N GLY A 193 -26.30 -1.21 -13.47
CA GLY A 193 -27.28 -0.17 -13.75
C GLY A 193 -28.15 0.17 -12.55
N LYS A 194 -29.01 1.18 -12.70
CA LYS A 194 -29.68 1.88 -11.58
C LYS A 194 -30.55 1.02 -10.65
N SER A 195 -30.96 -0.18 -11.02
CA SER A 195 -31.82 -1.03 -10.21
C SER A 195 -31.17 -2.32 -9.71
N ASP A 196 -30.05 -2.73 -10.31
CA ASP A 196 -29.56 -4.12 -10.15
C ASP A 196 -28.32 -4.22 -9.25
N GLY A 197 -27.78 -3.07 -8.78
CA GLY A 197 -26.65 -3.03 -7.86
C GLY A 197 -25.32 -3.42 -8.50
N TYR A 198 -24.48 -4.12 -7.75
CA TYR A 198 -23.16 -4.53 -8.17
C TYR A 198 -23.03 -6.06 -8.20
N ASP A 199 -22.29 -6.55 -9.21
CA ASP A 199 -21.85 -7.94 -9.28
C ASP A 199 -20.32 -8.00 -9.20
N LEU A 200 -19.83 -8.97 -8.46
CA LEU A 200 -18.47 -9.45 -8.63
C LEU A 200 -18.45 -10.45 -9.78
N ARG A 201 -17.57 -10.24 -10.74
CA ARG A 201 -17.32 -11.17 -11.85
C ARG A 201 -15.91 -11.67 -11.76
N ILE A 202 -15.75 -12.98 -11.85
CA ILE A 202 -14.47 -13.67 -11.75
C ILE A 202 -14.11 -14.19 -13.12
N PHE A 203 -12.90 -13.86 -13.57
CA PHE A 203 -12.39 -14.25 -14.87
C PHE A 203 -11.07 -15.00 -14.71
N GLN A 204 -10.82 -15.90 -15.64
CA GLN A 204 -9.52 -16.55 -15.83
C GLN A 204 -9.00 -16.26 -17.24
N PHE A 205 -7.68 -16.18 -17.37
CA PHE A 205 -7.02 -16.03 -18.66
C PHE A 205 -6.71 -17.43 -19.22
N GLU A 206 -7.51 -17.89 -20.16
CA GLU A 206 -7.39 -19.20 -20.78
C GLU A 206 -7.44 -19.13 -22.30
N ASN A 207 -6.59 -19.91 -22.97
CA ASN A 207 -6.56 -20.00 -24.43
C ASN A 207 -6.47 -18.63 -25.14
N TYR A 208 -5.71 -17.70 -24.54
CA TYR A 208 -5.50 -16.34 -25.04
C TYR A 208 -6.77 -15.47 -25.04
N ASP A 209 -7.64 -15.71 -24.09
CA ASP A 209 -8.87 -14.93 -23.89
C ASP A 209 -9.19 -14.84 -22.39
N ILE A 210 -9.95 -13.82 -22.01
CA ILE A 210 -10.45 -13.64 -20.65
C ILE A 210 -11.86 -14.22 -20.59
N LYS A 211 -12.02 -15.32 -19.86
CA LYS A 211 -13.28 -16.02 -19.71
C LYS A 211 -13.88 -15.82 -18.33
N GLN A 212 -15.12 -15.41 -18.27
CA GLN A 212 -15.85 -15.37 -17.01
C GLN A 212 -16.13 -16.80 -16.53
N THR A 213 -15.65 -17.10 -15.31
CA THR A 213 -15.83 -18.41 -14.67
C THR A 213 -16.93 -18.41 -13.63
N ASN A 214 -17.15 -17.25 -12.98
CA ASN A 214 -18.16 -17.12 -11.92
C ASN A 214 -18.70 -15.69 -11.85
N ALA A 215 -19.84 -15.53 -11.16
CA ALA A 215 -20.40 -14.23 -10.78
C ALA A 215 -21.09 -14.35 -9.41
N VAL A 216 -20.97 -13.31 -8.59
CA VAL A 216 -21.58 -13.20 -7.27
C VAL A 216 -22.31 -11.87 -7.19
N SER A 217 -23.60 -11.89 -6.89
CA SER A 217 -24.35 -10.65 -6.66
C SER A 217 -23.97 -10.04 -5.32
N LEU A 218 -23.59 -8.76 -5.32
CA LEU A 218 -23.18 -8.02 -4.14
C LEU A 218 -24.39 -7.25 -3.60
N ARG A 219 -24.90 -7.69 -2.45
CA ARG A 219 -26.05 -7.06 -1.81
C ARG A 219 -25.59 -6.01 -0.82
N ASP A 220 -26.36 -4.92 -0.70
CA ASP A 220 -26.17 -3.86 0.29
C ASP A 220 -24.79 -3.15 0.18
N ILE A 221 -24.23 -3.13 -1.04
CA ILE A 221 -22.99 -2.40 -1.39
C ILE A 221 -23.36 -1.25 -2.31
N SER A 222 -22.83 -0.06 -2.00
CA SER A 222 -22.91 1.12 -2.87
C SER A 222 -21.49 1.67 -3.10
N ASN A 223 -21.22 2.17 -4.30
CA ASN A 223 -19.93 2.78 -4.68
C ASN A 223 -18.69 2.00 -4.20
N PRO A 224 -18.52 0.71 -4.57
CA PRO A 224 -17.33 -0.05 -4.22
C PRO A 224 -16.11 0.53 -4.92
N TYR A 225 -15.00 0.69 -4.18
CA TYR A 225 -13.79 1.33 -4.72
C TYR A 225 -12.54 0.46 -4.61
N ASP A 226 -12.54 -0.56 -3.72
CA ASP A 226 -11.41 -1.47 -3.59
C ASP A 226 -11.84 -2.92 -3.28
N ILE A 227 -10.98 -3.87 -3.66
CA ILE A 227 -11.09 -5.28 -3.34
C ILE A 227 -9.75 -5.74 -2.78
N THR A 228 -9.76 -6.28 -1.58
CA THR A 228 -8.62 -6.99 -1.00
C THR A 228 -8.96 -8.47 -0.89
N ILE A 229 -8.07 -9.36 -1.34
CA ILE A 229 -8.22 -10.81 -1.18
C ILE A 229 -7.01 -11.34 -0.43
N GLY A 230 -7.24 -12.11 0.62
CA GLY A 230 -6.17 -12.66 1.43
C GLY A 230 -6.66 -13.58 2.54
N ASN A 231 -5.77 -13.89 3.46
CA ASN A 231 -6.10 -14.70 4.61
C ASN A 231 -6.90 -13.85 5.61
N ILE A 232 -7.99 -14.39 6.13
CA ILE A 232 -8.75 -13.83 7.24
C ILE A 232 -8.34 -14.47 8.57
N SER A 233 -7.76 -15.68 8.49
CA SER A 233 -7.09 -16.42 9.57
C SER A 233 -6.04 -17.34 8.93
N GLU A 234 -5.28 -18.07 9.74
CA GLU A 234 -4.24 -18.99 9.24
C GLU A 234 -4.75 -19.99 8.18
N ASN A 235 -6.03 -20.40 8.27
CA ASN A 235 -6.60 -21.47 7.44
C ASN A 235 -7.76 -21.03 6.56
N LYS A 236 -8.19 -19.79 6.62
CA LYS A 236 -9.35 -19.28 5.87
C LYS A 236 -8.96 -18.09 5.02
N LYS A 237 -9.48 -18.07 3.80
CA LYS A 237 -9.35 -16.92 2.89
C LYS A 237 -10.68 -16.19 2.77
N ALA A 238 -10.59 -14.91 2.51
CA ALA A 238 -11.73 -14.05 2.28
C ALA A 238 -11.42 -13.00 1.22
N MET A 239 -12.49 -12.45 0.70
CA MET A 239 -12.51 -11.23 -0.09
C MET A 239 -13.15 -10.13 0.77
N PHE A 240 -12.51 -8.99 0.82
CA PHE A 240 -12.95 -7.78 1.48
C PHE A 240 -13.29 -6.77 0.39
N ILE A 241 -14.47 -6.17 0.47
CA ILE A 241 -14.91 -5.13 -0.47
C ILE A 241 -15.10 -3.84 0.33
N ASP A 242 -14.26 -2.87 0.04
CA ASP A 242 -14.37 -1.53 0.62
C ASP A 242 -15.26 -0.67 -0.29
N TYR A 243 -16.26 -0.01 0.31
CA TYR A 243 -17.25 0.76 -0.42
C TYR A 243 -17.68 2.01 0.36
N SER A 244 -18.11 3.03 -0.36
CA SER A 244 -18.65 4.24 0.20
C SER A 244 -20.18 4.20 0.19
N ALA A 245 -20.80 4.17 1.36
CA ALA A 245 -22.24 4.24 1.51
C ALA A 245 -22.77 5.66 1.27
N ASP A 246 -24.09 5.80 1.19
CA ASP A 246 -24.75 7.09 1.06
C ASP A 246 -24.33 8.04 2.18
N GLY A 247 -23.94 9.26 1.80
CA GLY A 247 -23.38 10.23 2.76
C GLY A 247 -21.87 10.18 2.94
N GLY A 248 -21.14 9.34 2.17
CA GLY A 248 -19.69 9.26 2.19
C GLY A 248 -19.11 8.45 3.35
N GLN A 249 -19.93 7.67 4.03
CA GLN A 249 -19.45 6.75 5.08
C GLN A 249 -18.77 5.56 4.44
N GLU A 250 -17.55 5.30 4.83
CA GLU A 250 -16.79 4.12 4.41
C GLU A 250 -17.26 2.87 5.14
N ASN A 251 -17.31 1.75 4.43
CA ASN A 251 -17.68 0.46 4.98
C ASN A 251 -16.93 -0.66 4.27
N THR A 252 -16.82 -1.79 4.94
CA THR A 252 -16.27 -3.02 4.39
C THR A 252 -17.26 -4.17 4.52
N GLN A 253 -17.43 -4.92 3.46
CA GLN A 253 -18.12 -6.20 3.47
C GLN A 253 -17.15 -7.35 3.22
N VAL A 254 -17.31 -8.44 3.99
CA VAL A 254 -16.40 -9.59 3.95
C VAL A 254 -17.12 -10.82 3.42
N TYR A 255 -16.50 -11.48 2.45
CA TYR A 255 -16.98 -12.71 1.83
C TYR A 255 -15.95 -13.83 2.06
N LEU A 256 -16.32 -14.83 2.84
CA LEU A 256 -15.51 -16.03 3.02
C LEU A 256 -15.44 -16.84 1.73
N TYR A 257 -14.25 -17.34 1.42
CA TYR A 257 -14.06 -18.30 0.33
C TYR A 257 -14.06 -19.72 0.90
N ASP A 258 -15.04 -20.50 0.50
CA ASP A 258 -15.15 -21.90 0.88
C ASP A 258 -15.69 -22.75 -0.30
N ASN A 259 -15.04 -23.87 -0.58
CA ASN A 259 -15.44 -24.81 -1.62
C ASN A 259 -15.74 -24.15 -2.98
N LYS A 260 -14.92 -23.21 -3.42
CA LYS A 260 -15.07 -22.43 -4.67
C LYS A 260 -16.27 -21.46 -4.68
N HIS A 261 -16.83 -21.17 -3.52
CA HIS A 261 -17.94 -20.23 -3.36
C HIS A 261 -17.59 -19.11 -2.40
N PHE A 262 -18.17 -17.95 -2.65
CA PHE A 262 -18.11 -16.82 -1.74
C PHE A 262 -19.39 -16.74 -0.92
N LYS A 263 -19.26 -16.63 0.39
CA LYS A 263 -20.38 -16.46 1.32
C LYS A 263 -20.15 -15.21 2.16
N SER A 264 -21.12 -14.29 2.16
CA SER A 264 -21.03 -13.10 3.01
C SER A 264 -20.98 -13.50 4.48
N LEU A 265 -20.08 -12.84 5.24
CA LEU A 265 -20.06 -13.00 6.71
C LEU A 265 -21.38 -12.60 7.36
N ASN A 266 -22.10 -11.63 6.78
CA ASN A 266 -23.41 -11.19 7.28
C ASN A 266 -24.50 -12.26 7.14
N GLU A 267 -24.29 -13.31 6.33
CA GLU A 267 -25.18 -14.47 6.24
C GLU A 267 -24.91 -15.51 7.35
N ILE A 268 -23.81 -15.35 8.10
CA ILE A 268 -23.46 -16.22 9.22
C ILE A 268 -24.09 -15.66 10.50
N GLU A 269 -25.02 -16.41 11.09
CA GLU A 269 -25.81 -15.96 12.23
C GLU A 269 -24.95 -15.51 13.40
N THR A 270 -23.93 -16.29 13.78
CA THR A 270 -23.01 -15.98 14.89
C THR A 270 -22.20 -14.71 14.67
N PHE A 271 -21.94 -14.34 13.42
CA PHE A 271 -21.30 -13.05 13.11
C PHE A 271 -22.32 -11.92 13.09
N ARG A 272 -23.46 -12.11 12.45
CA ARG A 272 -24.53 -11.12 12.35
C ARG A 272 -25.04 -10.65 13.71
N GLU A 273 -25.16 -11.55 14.69
CA GLU A 273 -25.55 -11.24 16.07
C GLU A 273 -24.60 -10.29 16.79
N LYS A 274 -23.33 -10.23 16.36
CA LYS A 274 -22.32 -9.34 16.94
C LYS A 274 -22.44 -7.89 16.47
N HIS A 275 -23.20 -7.63 15.39
CA HIS A 275 -23.48 -6.29 14.86
C HIS A 275 -22.22 -5.45 14.58
N TYR A 276 -21.14 -6.08 14.08
CA TYR A 276 -19.93 -5.36 13.71
C TYR A 276 -20.16 -4.49 12.47
N VAL A 277 -19.64 -3.26 12.51
CA VAL A 277 -19.61 -2.33 11.38
C VAL A 277 -18.16 -1.95 11.15
N PHE A 278 -17.61 -2.36 10.02
CA PHE A 278 -16.26 -2.00 9.63
C PHE A 278 -16.32 -0.73 8.76
N ASN A 279 -15.75 0.36 9.24
CA ASN A 279 -15.82 1.68 8.62
C ASN A 279 -14.44 2.31 8.37
N LEU A 280 -13.43 1.46 8.27
CA LEU A 280 -12.08 1.79 7.81
C LEU A 280 -11.68 0.83 6.69
N PRO A 281 -10.87 1.28 5.72
CA PRO A 281 -10.33 0.41 4.69
C PRO A 281 -9.58 -0.78 5.27
N THR A 282 -9.70 -1.92 4.63
CA THR A 282 -8.98 -3.15 5.01
C THR A 282 -7.50 -3.07 4.66
N ALA A 283 -6.65 -3.64 5.51
CA ALA A 283 -5.21 -3.73 5.25
C ALA A 283 -4.56 -4.83 6.11
N ASP A 284 -3.42 -5.34 5.68
CA ASP A 284 -2.48 -6.08 6.52
C ASP A 284 -1.57 -5.05 7.23
N VAL A 285 -2.02 -4.55 8.40
CA VAL A 285 -1.36 -3.43 9.08
C VAL A 285 -0.11 -3.81 9.85
N ASN A 286 0.06 -5.10 10.15
CA ASN A 286 1.20 -5.63 10.89
C ASN A 286 2.13 -6.49 10.03
N LEU A 287 1.79 -6.71 8.75
CA LEU A 287 2.54 -7.48 7.75
C LEU A 287 2.72 -8.96 8.14
N ASP A 288 1.71 -9.57 8.78
CA ASP A 288 1.71 -10.99 9.14
C ASP A 288 1.03 -11.89 8.09
N GLY A 289 0.47 -11.30 7.03
CA GLY A 289 -0.20 -11.98 5.94
C GLY A 289 -1.68 -12.27 6.21
N ILE A 290 -2.25 -11.79 7.33
CA ILE A 290 -3.68 -11.82 7.63
C ILE A 290 -4.24 -10.41 7.42
N ILE A 291 -5.38 -10.30 6.79
CA ILE A 291 -6.02 -9.01 6.50
C ILE A 291 -6.89 -8.59 7.68
N GLU A 292 -6.61 -7.40 8.21
CA GLU A 292 -7.42 -6.81 9.25
C GLU A 292 -8.60 -6.03 8.70
N VAL A 293 -9.70 -6.09 9.46
CA VAL A 293 -10.86 -5.20 9.31
C VAL A 293 -10.75 -4.07 10.34
N GLY A 294 -11.17 -2.88 9.93
CA GLY A 294 -11.03 -1.70 10.77
C GLY A 294 -12.34 -1.03 11.13
N TYR A 295 -12.41 -0.48 12.33
CA TYR A 295 -13.46 0.47 12.69
C TYR A 295 -12.99 1.51 13.70
N LYS A 296 -13.69 2.66 13.72
CA LYS A 296 -13.45 3.75 14.66
C LYS A 296 -14.20 3.52 15.96
N PHE A 297 -13.53 3.76 17.08
CA PHE A 297 -14.13 3.67 18.41
C PHE A 297 -13.55 4.72 19.37
N LYS A 298 -14.27 4.99 20.45
CA LYS A 298 -13.76 5.84 21.54
C LYS A 298 -13.01 5.01 22.56
N SER A 299 -11.75 5.36 22.81
CA SER A 299 -11.01 4.76 23.91
C SER A 299 -11.50 5.32 25.27
N PRO A 300 -11.57 4.52 26.34
CA PRO A 300 -11.25 3.08 26.46
C PRO A 300 -12.39 2.11 26.12
N ASN A 301 -13.51 2.62 25.61
CA ASN A 301 -14.69 1.80 25.31
C ASN A 301 -14.66 1.36 23.83
N TYR A 302 -14.37 0.10 23.54
CA TYR A 302 -14.45 -0.50 22.20
C TYR A 302 -15.91 -0.55 21.66
N LYS A 303 -16.62 0.57 21.68
CA LYS A 303 -17.93 0.70 21.04
C LYS A 303 -17.76 1.39 19.72
N VAL A 304 -18.31 0.78 18.66
CA VAL A 304 -18.33 1.39 17.33
C VAL A 304 -18.93 2.77 17.40
N SER A 305 -18.19 3.77 16.93
CA SER A 305 -18.72 5.13 16.78
C SER A 305 -19.31 5.29 15.38
N VAL A 306 -20.51 5.84 15.32
CA VAL A 306 -21.21 6.09 14.04
C VAL A 306 -21.13 7.57 13.63
N THR A 307 -20.45 8.41 14.42
CA THR A 307 -20.40 9.85 14.18
C THR A 307 -18.97 10.34 13.94
N SER A 308 -18.73 10.93 12.80
CA SER A 308 -17.43 11.41 12.31
C SER A 308 -16.91 12.72 12.95
N SER A 309 -17.51 13.20 14.04
CA SER A 309 -17.19 14.51 14.63
C SER A 309 -16.40 14.46 15.95
N ASP A 310 -16.07 13.27 16.44
CA ASP A 310 -15.44 13.10 17.75
C ASP A 310 -13.92 12.96 17.62
N GLN A 311 -13.21 13.97 18.13
CA GLN A 311 -11.74 14.08 18.02
C GLN A 311 -10.97 13.13 18.96
N ASP A 312 -11.64 12.32 19.75
CA ASP A 312 -11.07 11.27 20.62
C ASP A 312 -11.30 9.85 20.08
N GLU A 313 -11.71 9.74 18.81
CA GLU A 313 -11.82 8.47 18.12
C GLU A 313 -10.45 7.94 17.73
N VAL A 314 -10.30 6.63 17.80
CA VAL A 314 -9.13 5.89 17.36
C VAL A 314 -9.53 4.86 16.32
N ASN A 315 -8.66 4.62 15.38
CA ASN A 315 -8.79 3.58 14.38
C ASN A 315 -8.28 2.27 14.99
N GLY A 316 -9.14 1.27 15.11
CA GLY A 316 -8.76 -0.07 15.52
C GLY A 316 -8.78 -1.02 14.36
N TYR A 317 -7.75 -1.85 14.26
CA TYR A 317 -7.63 -2.90 13.25
C TYR A 317 -7.63 -4.26 13.95
N PHE A 318 -8.42 -5.19 13.41
CA PHE A 318 -8.77 -6.44 14.10
C PHE A 318 -8.63 -7.64 13.18
N HIS A 319 -8.08 -8.74 13.68
CA HIS A 319 -8.28 -10.05 13.09
C HIS A 319 -9.69 -10.56 13.36
N ILE A 320 -10.29 -11.21 12.39
CA ILE A 320 -11.50 -12.00 12.57
C ILE A 320 -11.07 -13.43 12.88
N LYS A 321 -11.33 -13.90 14.09
CA LYS A 321 -10.98 -15.25 14.53
C LYS A 321 -11.90 -16.32 13.89
N ASP A 322 -11.54 -17.58 14.07
CA ASP A 322 -12.32 -18.71 13.56
C ASP A 322 -13.72 -18.82 14.16
N ASP A 323 -13.94 -18.29 15.38
CA ASP A 323 -15.22 -18.18 16.06
C ASP A 323 -15.96 -16.86 15.71
N TYR A 324 -15.44 -16.11 14.73
CA TYR A 324 -15.92 -14.80 14.32
C TYR A 324 -15.89 -13.72 15.41
N SER A 325 -15.10 -13.91 16.47
CA SER A 325 -14.75 -12.83 17.38
C SER A 325 -13.64 -11.94 16.80
N LEU A 326 -13.55 -10.71 17.28
CA LEU A 326 -12.49 -9.78 16.87
C LEU A 326 -11.35 -9.80 17.88
N GLU A 327 -10.11 -9.82 17.38
CA GLU A 327 -8.90 -9.63 18.15
C GLU A 327 -8.21 -8.34 17.72
N LEU A 328 -8.03 -7.41 18.65
CA LEU A 328 -7.36 -6.15 18.39
C LEU A 328 -5.88 -6.37 18.07
N ILE A 329 -5.47 -5.91 16.90
CA ILE A 329 -4.09 -6.01 16.40
C ILE A 329 -3.36 -4.68 16.53
N SER A 330 -4.01 -3.59 16.11
CA SER A 330 -3.41 -2.25 16.09
C SER A 330 -4.44 -1.19 16.45
N GLU A 331 -4.00 -0.20 17.22
CA GLU A 331 -4.72 1.03 17.46
C GLU A 331 -3.92 2.21 16.91
N GLN A 332 -4.58 3.13 16.20
CA GLN A 332 -3.96 4.32 15.64
C GLN A 332 -4.84 5.54 15.89
N TYR A 333 -4.22 6.61 16.33
CA TYR A 333 -4.88 7.90 16.43
C TYR A 333 -4.45 8.80 15.27
N GLU A 334 -5.42 9.30 14.52
CA GLU A 334 -5.19 10.29 13.47
C GLU A 334 -5.43 11.69 13.99
N SER A 335 -4.36 12.45 14.08
CA SER A 335 -4.38 13.79 14.63
C SER A 335 -4.85 14.82 13.60
N PRO A 336 -5.73 15.76 13.96
CA PRO A 336 -6.04 16.93 13.14
C PRO A 336 -4.81 17.82 12.88
N LEU A 337 -3.71 17.61 13.61
CA LEU A 337 -2.43 18.31 13.42
C LEU A 337 -1.55 17.68 12.34
N GLY A 338 -2.06 16.71 11.54
CA GLY A 338 -1.39 16.16 10.38
C GLY A 338 -0.42 15.01 10.67
N PHE A 339 -0.61 14.26 11.75
CA PHE A 339 0.19 13.07 12.05
C PHE A 339 -0.68 11.90 12.55
N LYS A 340 -0.14 10.68 12.41
CA LYS A 340 -0.67 9.44 13.00
C LYS A 340 0.18 9.04 14.19
N PHE A 341 -0.47 8.58 15.25
CA PHE A 341 0.19 7.99 16.42
C PHE A 341 -0.24 6.54 16.58
N SER A 342 0.72 5.62 16.44
CA SER A 342 0.50 4.19 16.71
C SER A 342 0.47 3.98 18.22
N ILE A 343 -0.68 3.54 18.73
CA ILE A 343 -0.91 3.37 20.17
C ILE A 343 -0.36 2.00 20.59
N PRO A 344 0.60 1.93 21.51
CA PRO A 344 1.15 0.66 21.97
C PRO A 344 0.11 -0.24 22.66
N LYS A 345 0.23 -1.55 22.53
CA LYS A 345 -0.71 -2.53 23.14
C LYS A 345 -0.84 -2.37 24.66
N SER A 346 0.19 -1.91 25.36
CA SER A 346 0.16 -1.64 26.81
C SER A 346 -0.86 -0.56 27.20
N PHE A 347 -1.26 0.31 26.25
CA PHE A 347 -2.24 1.37 26.47
C PHE A 347 -3.66 0.83 26.53
N SER A 348 -3.93 -0.31 25.91
CA SER A 348 -5.28 -0.83 25.66
C SER A 348 -6.21 -0.69 26.88
N GLY A 349 -7.30 0.05 26.66
CA GLY A 349 -8.33 0.29 27.67
C GLY A 349 -7.94 1.16 28.89
N LYS A 350 -6.72 1.71 28.93
CA LYS A 350 -6.18 2.43 30.11
C LYS A 350 -5.71 3.85 29.80
N TYR A 351 -6.11 4.41 28.68
CA TYR A 351 -5.67 5.74 28.28
C TYR A 351 -6.84 6.64 27.90
N LYS A 352 -6.57 7.94 27.92
CA LYS A 352 -7.47 8.97 27.41
C LYS A 352 -6.68 9.94 26.55
N ILE A 353 -7.26 10.34 25.43
CA ILE A 353 -6.73 11.39 24.58
C ILE A 353 -7.33 12.72 25.05
N ASN A 354 -6.46 13.71 25.26
CA ASN A 354 -6.85 15.06 25.55
C ASN A 354 -6.16 15.99 24.56
N TYR A 355 -6.95 16.75 23.83
CA TYR A 355 -6.43 17.67 22.82
C TYR A 355 -6.74 19.12 23.19
N LYS A 356 -5.79 19.98 22.88
CA LYS A 356 -5.80 21.41 23.03
C LYS A 356 -5.32 22.02 21.73
N LEU A 357 -6.21 22.02 20.72
CA LEU A 357 -5.86 22.49 19.38
C LEU A 357 -5.56 23.97 19.34
N ASP A 358 -6.20 24.77 20.18
CA ASP A 358 -5.94 26.18 20.40
C ASP A 358 -4.55 26.45 20.99
N GLU A 359 -4.02 25.51 21.78
CA GLU A 359 -2.67 25.51 22.34
C GLU A 359 -1.66 24.72 21.48
N GLY A 360 -2.12 24.09 20.40
CA GLY A 360 -1.28 23.34 19.44
C GLY A 360 -0.74 22.02 19.98
N TYR A 361 -1.46 21.30 20.87
CA TYR A 361 -0.98 20.01 21.34
C TYR A 361 -2.06 18.99 21.59
N ILE A 362 -1.65 17.73 21.63
CA ILE A 362 -2.43 16.56 22.02
C ILE A 362 -1.67 15.82 23.10
N SER A 363 -2.36 15.26 24.09
CA SER A 363 -1.74 14.45 25.14
C SER A 363 -2.47 13.14 25.36
N PHE A 364 -1.70 12.09 25.58
CA PHE A 364 -2.17 10.81 26.05
C PHE A 364 -1.93 10.70 27.53
N LYS A 365 -2.97 10.30 28.26
CA LYS A 365 -2.94 10.17 29.72
C LYS A 365 -3.28 8.74 30.11
N TYR A 366 -2.57 8.20 31.08
CA TYR A 366 -2.95 6.98 31.76
C TYR A 366 -4.16 7.22 32.65
N ILE A 367 -5.08 6.26 32.71
CA ILE A 367 -6.24 6.25 33.63
C ILE A 367 -6.00 5.13 34.65
N ASP A 368 -5.94 5.46 35.92
CA ASP A 368 -5.81 4.48 36.99
C ASP A 368 -7.12 3.75 37.31
N SER A 369 -7.06 2.76 38.20
CA SER A 369 -8.21 1.96 38.64
C SER A 369 -9.32 2.80 39.32
N LYS A 370 -9.03 4.05 39.73
CA LYS A 370 -9.94 4.98 40.34
C LYS A 370 -10.47 6.04 39.39
N GLY A 371 -10.02 6.00 38.11
CA GLY A 371 -10.41 6.98 37.08
C GLY A 371 -9.60 8.27 37.11
N ILE A 372 -8.48 8.33 37.84
CA ILE A 372 -7.60 9.50 37.89
C ILE A 372 -6.68 9.49 36.67
N GLU A 373 -6.50 10.66 36.05
CA GLU A 373 -5.70 10.84 34.83
C GLU A 373 -4.26 11.27 35.13
N TYR A 374 -3.28 10.59 34.59
CA TYR A 374 -1.85 10.89 34.72
C TYR A 374 -1.25 11.15 33.35
N PRO A 375 -0.72 12.36 33.06
CA PRO A 375 -0.10 12.66 31.79
C PRO A 375 1.08 11.70 31.48
N LEU A 376 1.15 11.20 30.24
CA LEU A 376 2.12 10.23 29.79
C LEU A 376 2.92 10.72 28.56
N VAL A 377 2.21 11.18 27.54
CA VAL A 377 2.82 11.70 26.29
C VAL A 377 2.16 13.01 25.94
N LYS A 378 2.96 13.98 25.49
CA LYS A 378 2.48 15.22 24.90
C LYS A 378 3.10 15.36 23.51
N LEU A 379 2.26 15.52 22.49
CA LEU A 379 2.65 15.77 21.10
C LEU A 379 2.22 17.19 20.75
N SER A 380 3.19 18.02 20.32
CA SER A 380 2.96 19.43 20.07
C SER A 380 3.32 19.81 18.65
N TYR A 381 2.44 20.60 18.02
CA TYR A 381 2.69 21.27 16.74
C TYR A 381 3.14 22.70 17.04
N MET A 382 4.30 23.10 16.54
CA MET A 382 4.84 24.45 16.78
C MET A 382 5.72 24.94 15.65
N ARG A 383 5.98 26.24 15.62
CA ARG A 383 6.94 26.81 14.67
C ARG A 383 8.36 26.31 14.97
N LYS A 384 9.12 26.06 13.93
CA LYS A 384 10.53 25.60 14.02
C LYS A 384 11.39 26.50 14.88
N TYR A 385 11.19 27.82 14.77
CA TYR A 385 11.88 28.82 15.60
C TYR A 385 11.57 28.66 17.11
N ASP A 386 10.30 28.41 17.45
CA ASP A 386 9.89 28.23 18.86
C ASP A 386 10.42 26.90 19.42
N TYR A 387 10.48 25.86 18.58
CA TYR A 387 11.11 24.58 18.94
C TYR A 387 12.58 24.77 19.32
N ILE A 388 13.38 25.43 18.49
CA ILE A 388 14.80 25.65 18.75
C ILE A 388 15.00 26.32 20.10
N LYS A 389 14.24 27.40 20.39
CA LYS A 389 14.32 28.10 21.67
C LYS A 389 13.90 27.25 22.87
N LYS A 390 12.90 26.39 22.71
CA LYS A 390 12.41 25.52 23.79
C LYS A 390 13.36 24.35 24.02
N LYS A 391 13.94 23.80 22.96
CA LYS A 391 14.91 22.70 23.02
C LYS A 391 16.17 23.05 23.82
N GLU A 392 16.60 24.30 23.76
CA GLU A 392 17.73 24.82 24.57
C GLU A 392 17.44 24.72 26.09
N LYS A 393 16.18 24.75 26.50
CA LYS A 393 15.74 24.73 27.90
C LYS A 393 15.22 23.36 28.35
N ASP A 394 14.79 22.54 27.41
CA ASP A 394 14.20 21.21 27.65
C ASP A 394 14.76 20.23 26.61
N ASP A 395 15.78 19.49 27.00
CA ASP A 395 16.47 18.50 26.17
C ASP A 395 15.65 17.19 26.01
N THR A 396 14.56 17.03 26.79
CA THR A 396 13.68 15.86 26.70
C THR A 396 12.76 15.87 25.47
N MET A 397 12.64 17.04 24.80
CA MET A 397 11.83 17.15 23.57
C MET A 397 12.42 16.32 22.44
N GLN A 398 11.62 15.46 21.83
CA GLN A 398 11.96 14.66 20.64
C GLN A 398 11.38 15.32 19.39
N LEU A 399 12.21 15.62 18.40
CA LEU A 399 11.75 16.04 17.07
C LEU A 399 11.24 14.81 16.33
N LEU A 400 9.97 14.83 15.89
CA LEU A 400 9.29 13.69 15.29
C LEU A 400 9.05 13.86 13.80
N ILE A 401 8.53 15.03 13.40
CA ILE A 401 8.30 15.42 12.01
C ILE A 401 8.83 16.81 11.80
N GLU A 402 9.60 17.01 10.73
CA GLU A 402 10.19 18.29 10.38
C GLU A 402 9.64 18.79 9.04
N GLY A 403 8.74 19.77 9.08
CA GLY A 403 8.29 20.53 7.91
C GLY A 403 9.16 21.76 7.61
N GLN A 404 8.75 22.55 6.65
CA GLN A 404 9.47 23.78 6.28
C GLN A 404 9.45 24.84 7.38
N GLU A 405 8.27 25.18 7.90
CA GLU A 405 8.06 26.22 8.92
C GLU A 405 7.67 25.65 10.29
N TYR A 406 7.07 24.48 10.33
CA TYR A 406 6.50 23.86 11.51
C TYR A 406 7.10 22.48 11.76
N VAL A 407 7.04 22.06 13.01
CA VAL A 407 7.52 20.75 13.48
C VAL A 407 6.49 20.11 14.39
N ILE A 408 6.47 18.78 14.39
CA ILE A 408 5.82 17.98 15.44
C ILE A 408 6.90 17.52 16.41
N VAL A 409 6.70 17.79 17.67
CA VAL A 409 7.61 17.40 18.74
C VAL A 409 6.88 16.64 19.84
N GLY A 410 7.56 15.72 20.47
CA GLY A 410 7.02 14.89 21.53
C GLY A 410 7.80 15.00 22.84
N ASN A 411 7.09 14.94 23.95
CA ASN A 411 7.65 14.79 25.29
C ASN A 411 7.03 13.58 25.97
N VAL A 412 7.86 12.71 26.54
CA VAL A 412 7.43 11.66 27.46
C VAL A 412 7.48 12.21 28.87
N LEU A 413 6.32 12.18 29.54
CA LEU A 413 6.17 12.77 30.85
C LEU A 413 6.36 11.70 31.96
N ASP A 414 6.79 12.13 33.14
CA ASP A 414 6.94 11.27 34.31
C ASP A 414 6.11 11.81 35.45
N ASN A 415 4.84 11.36 35.52
CA ASN A 415 3.89 11.78 36.53
C ASN A 415 3.35 10.59 37.35
N GLY A 416 4.02 9.43 37.28
CA GLY A 416 3.59 8.18 37.91
C GLY A 416 4.08 7.97 39.36
N SER A 417 4.77 8.94 39.98
CA SER A 417 5.39 8.77 41.31
C SER A 417 4.40 8.53 42.45
N MET A 418 3.14 8.93 42.29
CA MET A 418 2.08 8.71 43.28
C MET A 418 1.32 7.38 43.07
N LEU A 419 1.54 6.69 41.96
CA LEU A 419 0.89 5.42 41.65
C LEU A 419 1.52 4.28 42.44
N THR A 420 0.70 3.32 42.87
CA THR A 420 1.13 2.15 43.64
C THR A 420 0.53 0.87 43.07
N GLY A 421 1.11 -0.28 43.39
CA GLY A 421 0.60 -1.59 42.99
C GLY A 421 0.53 -1.76 41.47
N GLN A 422 -0.56 -2.33 40.96
CA GLN A 422 -0.73 -2.64 39.54
C GLN A 422 -0.81 -1.39 38.67
N ASP A 423 -1.37 -0.28 39.19
CA ASP A 423 -1.44 0.98 38.45
C ASP A 423 -0.05 1.57 38.18
N HIS A 424 0.88 1.46 39.14
CA HIS A 424 2.27 1.84 38.94
C HIS A 424 2.93 1.00 37.85
N VAL A 425 2.76 -0.34 37.90
CA VAL A 425 3.32 -1.25 36.89
C VAL A 425 2.77 -0.94 35.49
N ASN A 426 1.46 -0.72 35.37
CA ASN A 426 0.83 -0.37 34.09
C ASN A 426 1.38 0.95 33.54
N TYR A 427 1.49 1.99 34.38
CA TYR A 427 2.01 3.29 33.97
C TYR A 427 3.46 3.19 33.48
N ILE A 428 4.33 2.47 34.21
CA ILE A 428 5.74 2.28 33.81
C ILE A 428 5.85 1.52 32.50
N ASN A 429 5.06 0.47 32.28
CA ASN A 429 5.04 -0.28 31.01
C ASN A 429 4.63 0.64 29.85
N MET A 430 3.53 1.39 29.98
CA MET A 430 3.07 2.34 28.97
C MET A 430 4.12 3.41 28.70
N ARG A 431 4.77 3.94 29.73
CA ARG A 431 5.84 4.94 29.59
C ARG A 431 7.06 4.35 28.88
N SER A 432 7.40 3.11 29.17
CA SER A 432 8.52 2.40 28.52
C SER A 432 8.31 2.27 27.00
N ASP A 433 7.10 1.93 26.57
CA ASP A 433 6.77 1.74 25.17
C ASP A 433 6.80 3.05 24.36
N VAL A 434 6.70 4.19 25.00
CA VAL A 434 6.73 5.51 24.36
C VAL A 434 8.02 6.29 24.52
N LEU A 435 9.07 5.70 25.08
CA LEU A 435 10.36 6.38 25.26
C LEU A 435 10.95 6.86 23.94
N ILE A 436 10.71 6.15 22.83
CA ILE A 436 11.15 6.51 21.48
C ILE A 436 9.91 6.82 20.63
N LEU A 437 9.43 8.05 20.72
CA LEU A 437 8.22 8.50 20.03
C LEU A 437 8.35 8.48 18.50
N SER A 438 9.54 8.63 17.95
CA SER A 438 9.79 8.59 16.50
C SER A 438 9.37 7.27 15.83
N ASN A 439 9.30 6.18 16.59
CA ASN A 439 8.81 4.89 16.08
C ASN A 439 7.28 4.83 16.00
N LEU A 440 6.58 5.70 16.73
CA LEU A 440 5.13 5.67 16.91
C LEU A 440 4.42 6.78 16.15
N VAL A 441 5.14 7.86 15.78
CA VAL A 441 4.56 9.04 15.09
C VAL A 441 5.00 9.04 13.63
N LYS A 442 4.03 9.15 12.73
CA LYS A 442 4.25 9.26 11.28
C LYS A 442 3.45 10.42 10.72
N GLU A 443 3.93 11.03 9.65
CA GLU A 443 3.18 12.03 8.89
C GLU A 443 1.91 11.39 8.28
N ASN A 444 0.82 12.13 8.27
CA ASN A 444 -0.37 11.75 7.51
C ASN A 444 -0.05 12.04 6.03
N LEU A 445 0.18 10.99 5.24
CA LEU A 445 0.38 11.06 3.79
C LEU A 445 -0.95 11.27 3.07
#